data_7b7a2ee13c76bf70de580e1dd566599f
#
_entry.id   7b7a2ee13c76bf70de580e1dd566599f
#
_cell.length_a   1.000
_cell.length_b   1.000
_cell.length_c   1.000
_cell.angle_alpha   90.00
_cell.angle_beta   90.00
_cell.angle_gamma   90.00
#
_symmetry.space_group_name_H-M   'P 1'
#
loop_
_entity.id
_entity.type
_entity.pdbx_description
1 polymer ?
#
loop_
_entity_poly.entity_id
_entity_poly.type
_entity_poly.pdbx_seq_one_letter_code
_entity_poly.pdbx_strand_id
1 'polypeptide(L)'
;MSKNTIVQLILITGLAGLLQAQNAYDAIHKIDNENGFGTRALAMGGAYTGLADDYSALYWNPAGLGYIRNSQFSVELSHLNFQNEANYSGAFSMDNQTYTRLRSLGFVRPVPTARGSCVIALGYNKISDYDENLHFSGYSSVSNGIGFYFTDENEESEFYLFDKNVLRTEQISSAGGLHHWSLAGAIALSPQFMAGVTVALITGKEEYNFHFSQRDINDLFNVYPGDIDEYEINQYLISDIRGLGIKLGGNLQLSRWLRLGGTIKLPTYLTVNETYSSDDLITFDDGSDDGVEDSGRWKYTIKTPYYFDGGVAFTGHFLTLSASARYRDWSQTQFSIPKNQLAEADYRDLIIENSIIRNDYRETIEYRLGGEIKLPFLRTNLRGGYAYFPNPLMESDKTQDKQVYTGGLSLIVDHNINLDVAYLYSDWSRVSKDQFTPAGTLENIFLSKIIIGLSYSF
;
A
#
# COMPACT_ATOMS: atom_id res chain seq x y z
N MET A 1 -36.62 -37.03 -20.91
CA MET A 1 -36.53 -37.50 -19.54
C MET A 1 -35.96 -36.36 -18.76
N SER A 2 -36.71 -35.77 -17.81
CA SER A 2 -36.28 -34.63 -17.01
C SER A 2 -35.15 -35.09 -16.09
N LYS A 3 -33.95 -34.62 -16.31
CA LYS A 3 -32.81 -34.84 -15.43
C LYS A 3 -32.94 -33.85 -14.27
N ASN A 4 -33.59 -34.29 -13.17
CA ASN A 4 -33.59 -33.54 -11.90
C ASN A 4 -32.35 -33.98 -11.09
N THR A 5 -31.16 -33.60 -11.50
CA THR A 5 -29.98 -33.73 -10.64
C THR A 5 -29.95 -32.48 -9.78
N ILE A 6 -30.08 -32.62 -8.46
CA ILE A 6 -29.86 -31.50 -7.55
C ILE A 6 -28.35 -31.40 -7.40
N VAL A 7 -27.79 -30.38 -8.03
CA VAL A 7 -26.38 -29.99 -7.82
C VAL A 7 -26.30 -29.30 -6.45
N GLN A 8 -25.80 -30.00 -5.43
CA GLN A 8 -25.38 -29.35 -4.21
C GLN A 8 -23.92 -28.93 -4.42
N LEU A 9 -23.72 -27.66 -4.73
CA LEU A 9 -22.38 -27.07 -4.80
C LEU A 9 -21.77 -27.09 -3.39
N ILE A 10 -21.10 -28.18 -3.03
CA ILE A 10 -20.26 -28.22 -1.85
C ILE A 10 -18.83 -28.07 -2.33
N LEU A 11 -18.36 -26.83 -2.43
CA LEU A 11 -16.95 -26.52 -2.63
C LEU A 11 -16.19 -26.97 -1.39
N ILE A 12 -15.62 -28.18 -1.42
CA ILE A 12 -14.76 -28.64 -0.34
C ILE A 12 -13.34 -28.15 -0.61
N THR A 13 -12.83 -27.48 0.38
CA THR A 13 -11.47 -27.01 0.62
C THR A 13 -11.14 -25.65 0.06
N GLY A 14 -11.37 -24.64 0.83
CA GLY A 14 -10.66 -23.37 0.71
C GLY A 14 -11.48 -22.13 0.49
N LEU A 15 -12.77 -22.19 0.17
CA LEU A 15 -13.58 -20.95 0.08
C LEU A 15 -13.63 -20.19 1.41
N ALA A 16 -13.60 -20.88 2.53
CA ALA A 16 -13.42 -20.24 3.85
C ALA A 16 -12.04 -19.55 3.97
N GLY A 17 -11.04 -19.97 3.19
CA GLY A 17 -9.69 -19.35 3.18
C GLY A 17 -9.58 -18.13 2.26
N LEU A 18 -10.41 -18.04 1.21
CA LEU A 18 -10.37 -16.89 0.28
C LEU A 18 -11.12 -15.67 0.79
N LEU A 19 -12.16 -15.86 1.56
CA LEU A 19 -12.89 -14.77 2.23
C LEU A 19 -12.11 -14.22 3.42
N GLN A 20 -10.95 -14.81 3.74
CA GLN A 20 -10.04 -14.29 4.74
C GLN A 20 -9.07 -13.27 4.11
N ALA A 21 -9.58 -12.07 3.80
CA ALA A 21 -8.75 -10.86 3.63
C ALA A 21 -7.94 -10.52 4.90
N GLN A 22 -7.69 -11.48 5.77
CA GLN A 22 -7.05 -11.37 7.07
C GLN A 22 -5.81 -12.25 7.14
N ASN A 23 -5.12 -12.38 6.01
CA ASN A 23 -3.86 -13.09 5.97
C ASN A 23 -2.66 -12.16 6.29
N ALA A 24 -1.51 -12.74 6.49
CA ALA A 24 -0.28 -12.02 6.81
C ALA A 24 0.11 -11.03 5.71
N TYR A 25 -0.10 -11.38 4.44
CA TYR A 25 0.19 -10.52 3.30
C TYR A 25 -0.67 -9.25 3.33
N ASP A 26 -1.98 -9.36 3.54
CA ASP A 26 -2.89 -8.21 3.59
C ASP A 26 -2.58 -7.29 4.75
N ALA A 27 -2.24 -7.84 5.93
CA ALA A 27 -1.84 -7.05 7.08
C ALA A 27 -0.61 -6.18 6.78
N ILE A 28 0.37 -6.74 6.06
CA ILE A 28 1.57 -6.02 5.65
C ILE A 28 1.26 -5.03 4.51
N HIS A 29 0.49 -5.46 3.49
CA HIS A 29 0.11 -4.63 2.35
C HIS A 29 -0.61 -3.33 2.78
N LYS A 30 -1.51 -3.41 3.76
CA LYS A 30 -2.22 -2.23 4.29
C LYS A 30 -1.29 -1.19 4.95
N ILE A 31 -0.05 -1.56 5.30
CA ILE A 31 0.91 -0.67 6.00
C ILE A 31 2.23 -0.45 5.25
N ASP A 32 2.51 -1.20 4.19
CA ASP A 32 3.78 -1.16 3.45
C ASP A 32 3.87 0.03 2.49
N ASN A 33 2.79 0.38 1.82
CA ASN A 33 2.76 1.39 0.78
C ASN A 33 2.82 2.85 1.28
N GLU A 34 3.45 3.12 2.44
CA GLU A 34 3.59 4.45 3.03
C GLU A 34 4.66 5.29 2.31
N ASN A 35 4.26 6.02 1.26
CA ASN A 35 5.16 6.83 0.42
C ASN A 35 5.38 8.27 0.95
N GLY A 36 4.59 8.70 1.94
CA GLY A 36 4.61 10.07 2.45
C GLY A 36 4.01 11.10 1.48
N PHE A 37 4.24 12.38 1.77
CA PHE A 37 3.78 13.51 0.96
C PHE A 37 4.78 14.68 1.01
N GLY A 38 4.49 15.74 0.28
CA GLY A 38 5.35 16.89 0.11
C GLY A 38 6.08 16.84 -1.22
N THR A 39 5.66 17.66 -2.19
CA THR A 39 6.23 17.66 -3.55
C THR A 39 7.75 17.84 -3.51
N ARG A 40 8.27 18.77 -2.68
CA ARG A 40 9.71 18.98 -2.50
C ARG A 40 10.40 17.75 -1.88
N ALA A 41 9.81 17.17 -0.83
CA ALA A 41 10.38 16.02 -0.15
C ALA A 41 10.45 14.81 -1.08
N LEU A 42 9.38 14.53 -1.82
CA LEU A 42 9.30 13.42 -2.77
C LEU A 42 10.23 13.62 -3.96
N ALA A 43 10.39 14.85 -4.48
CA ALA A 43 11.38 15.16 -5.51
C ALA A 43 12.83 14.90 -5.07
N MET A 44 13.09 14.85 -3.77
CA MET A 44 14.37 14.51 -3.15
C MET A 44 14.40 13.06 -2.63
N GLY A 45 13.62 12.14 -3.23
CA GLY A 45 13.59 10.73 -2.83
C GLY A 45 13.04 10.48 -1.42
N GLY A 46 12.39 11.44 -0.77
CA GLY A 46 11.98 11.36 0.62
C GLY A 46 13.15 11.41 1.63
N ALA A 47 14.34 11.81 1.22
CA ALA A 47 15.50 12.04 2.10
C ALA A 47 15.31 13.30 2.93
N TYR A 48 14.31 13.34 3.80
CA TYR A 48 13.81 14.57 4.37
C TYR A 48 13.87 14.66 5.90
N THR A 49 14.20 13.58 6.62
CA THR A 49 14.20 13.52 8.08
C THR A 49 15.12 14.56 8.74
N GLY A 50 16.29 14.82 8.14
CA GLY A 50 17.23 15.85 8.63
C GLY A 50 16.90 17.25 8.13
N LEU A 51 16.26 17.38 6.96
CA LEU A 51 15.97 18.63 6.28
C LEU A 51 14.66 19.27 6.73
N ALA A 52 13.55 18.63 6.53
CA ALA A 52 12.15 18.83 6.93
C ALA A 52 11.80 20.27 7.39
N ASP A 53 11.94 21.28 6.51
CA ASP A 53 11.76 22.71 6.85
C ASP A 53 10.59 23.38 6.11
N ASP A 54 9.60 22.59 5.68
CA ASP A 54 8.34 23.02 5.09
C ASP A 54 7.13 22.30 5.72
N TYR A 55 5.93 22.52 5.19
CA TYR A 55 4.70 21.91 5.68
C TYR A 55 4.78 20.37 5.79
N SER A 56 5.50 19.70 4.88
CA SER A 56 5.60 18.25 4.89
C SER A 56 6.40 17.69 6.08
N ALA A 57 7.07 18.55 6.84
CA ALA A 57 7.72 18.21 8.11
C ALA A 57 6.78 17.53 9.10
N LEU A 58 5.49 17.86 9.05
CA LEU A 58 4.42 17.21 9.81
C LEU A 58 4.40 15.67 9.67
N TYR A 59 4.85 15.14 8.52
CA TYR A 59 5.02 13.72 8.28
C TYR A 59 6.48 13.26 8.44
N TRP A 60 7.45 13.97 7.80
CA TRP A 60 8.83 13.52 7.74
C TRP A 60 9.55 13.66 9.08
N ASN A 61 9.49 14.84 9.71
CA ASN A 61 10.03 15.09 11.04
C ASN A 61 9.35 16.33 11.67
N PRO A 62 8.41 16.16 12.60
CA PRO A 62 7.67 17.28 13.17
C PRO A 62 8.54 18.35 13.84
N ALA A 63 9.73 18.01 14.33
CA ALA A 63 10.65 19.01 14.88
C ALA A 63 11.08 20.06 13.82
N GLY A 64 11.10 19.67 12.55
CA GLY A 64 11.45 20.55 11.45
C GLY A 64 10.49 21.71 11.25
N LEU A 65 9.23 21.61 11.66
CA LEU A 65 8.29 22.72 11.68
C LEU A 65 8.86 23.94 12.43
N GLY A 66 9.70 23.70 13.45
CA GLY A 66 10.34 24.76 14.23
C GLY A 66 11.22 25.74 13.42
N TYR A 67 11.59 25.40 12.20
CA TYR A 67 12.36 26.28 11.28
C TYR A 67 11.47 27.20 10.45
N ILE A 68 10.15 26.94 10.39
CA ILE A 68 9.21 27.76 9.60
C ILE A 68 8.97 29.08 10.31
N ARG A 69 9.10 30.20 9.59
CA ARG A 69 9.00 31.57 10.13
C ARG A 69 7.71 32.30 9.71
N ASN A 70 7.15 31.93 8.57
CA ASN A 70 5.96 32.53 8.00
C ASN A 70 4.81 31.52 8.02
N SER A 71 3.58 32.00 8.13
CA SER A 71 2.41 31.14 7.92
C SER A 71 2.43 30.61 6.50
N GLN A 72 2.03 29.36 6.30
CA GLN A 72 2.02 28.70 5.02
C GLN A 72 0.70 27.96 4.79
N PHE A 73 0.20 28.06 3.57
CA PHE A 73 -0.87 27.21 3.06
C PHE A 73 -0.31 26.40 1.92
N SER A 74 -0.61 25.10 1.87
CA SER A 74 -0.09 24.20 0.85
C SER A 74 -1.19 23.28 0.35
N VAL A 75 -1.19 23.03 -0.99
CA VAL A 75 -2.07 22.08 -1.66
C VAL A 75 -1.28 21.26 -2.65
N GLU A 76 -1.55 19.97 -2.76
CA GLU A 76 -0.89 19.07 -3.70
C GLU A 76 -1.89 18.16 -4.40
N LEU A 77 -1.69 17.97 -5.70
CA LEU A 77 -2.38 17.00 -6.54
C LEU A 77 -1.37 15.98 -7.05
N SER A 78 -1.81 14.73 -7.19
CA SER A 78 -0.99 13.67 -7.79
C SER A 78 -1.74 12.99 -8.93
N HIS A 79 -0.99 12.63 -9.97
CA HIS A 79 -1.42 11.78 -11.07
C HIS A 79 -0.51 10.55 -11.08
N LEU A 80 -1.09 9.39 -10.80
CA LEU A 80 -0.42 8.09 -10.76
C LEU A 80 -0.75 7.32 -12.03
N ASN A 81 0.26 6.72 -12.64
CA ASN A 81 0.12 5.67 -13.65
C ASN A 81 0.73 4.38 -13.06
N PHE A 82 -0.08 3.32 -12.99
CA PHE A 82 0.30 1.99 -12.55
C PHE A 82 0.24 1.05 -13.75
N GLN A 83 1.37 0.46 -14.12
CA GLN A 83 1.49 -0.53 -15.18
C GLN A 83 1.97 -1.85 -14.59
N ASN A 84 1.30 -2.94 -14.95
CA ASN A 84 1.65 -4.29 -14.55
C ASN A 84 1.83 -5.16 -15.79
N GLU A 85 3.00 -5.80 -15.92
CA GLU A 85 3.30 -6.79 -16.95
C GLU A 85 3.32 -8.16 -16.28
N ALA A 86 2.32 -8.99 -16.61
CA ALA A 86 2.15 -10.31 -16.02
C ALA A 86 2.58 -11.42 -17.01
N ASN A 87 3.20 -12.47 -16.47
CA ASN A 87 3.51 -13.69 -17.18
C ASN A 87 2.95 -14.88 -16.39
N TYR A 88 1.89 -15.48 -16.92
CA TYR A 88 1.28 -16.69 -16.38
C TYR A 88 1.42 -17.85 -17.37
N SER A 89 2.09 -18.93 -16.96
CA SER A 89 2.29 -20.12 -17.79
C SER A 89 2.88 -19.83 -19.19
N GLY A 90 3.69 -18.77 -19.34
CA GLY A 90 4.28 -18.34 -20.62
C GLY A 90 3.40 -17.37 -21.44
N ALA A 91 2.18 -17.11 -21.03
CA ALA A 91 1.33 -16.08 -21.62
C ALA A 91 1.65 -14.71 -20.99
N PHE A 92 1.88 -13.71 -21.84
CA PHE A 92 2.17 -12.33 -21.42
C PHE A 92 0.93 -11.45 -21.56
N SER A 93 0.70 -10.63 -20.57
CA SER A 93 -0.32 -9.58 -20.57
C SER A 93 0.23 -8.30 -19.97
N MET A 94 -0.38 -7.18 -20.32
CA MET A 94 -0.03 -5.87 -19.77
C MET A 94 -1.32 -5.11 -19.46
N ASP A 95 -1.42 -4.58 -18.26
CA ASP A 95 -2.51 -3.71 -17.83
C ASP A 95 -1.95 -2.37 -17.34
N ASN A 96 -2.70 -1.29 -17.57
CA ASN A 96 -2.29 0.06 -17.25
C ASN A 96 -3.49 0.89 -16.78
N GLN A 97 -3.38 1.47 -15.58
CA GLN A 97 -4.43 2.31 -15.01
C GLN A 97 -3.87 3.62 -14.45
N THR A 98 -4.68 4.66 -14.51
CA THR A 98 -4.29 6.00 -14.05
C THR A 98 -5.25 6.56 -13.01
N TYR A 99 -4.70 7.28 -12.03
CA TYR A 99 -5.46 7.84 -10.93
C TYR A 99 -5.03 9.28 -10.64
N THR A 100 -5.98 10.21 -10.64
CA THR A 100 -5.73 11.61 -10.25
C THR A 100 -6.42 11.92 -8.94
N ARG A 101 -5.65 12.41 -7.94
CA ARG A 101 -6.18 12.59 -6.59
C ARG A 101 -5.60 13.82 -5.87
N LEU A 102 -6.40 14.39 -4.97
CA LEU A 102 -5.87 15.33 -3.97
C LEU A 102 -4.94 14.57 -3.04
N ARG A 103 -3.67 15.03 -2.97
CA ARG A 103 -2.67 14.37 -2.14
C ARG A 103 -2.50 15.04 -0.79
N SER A 104 -2.51 16.37 -0.74
CA SER A 104 -2.25 17.12 0.49
C SER A 104 -2.98 18.45 0.48
N LEU A 105 -3.43 18.84 1.67
CA LEU A 105 -3.96 20.17 1.95
C LEU A 105 -3.59 20.52 3.39
N GLY A 106 -2.91 21.66 3.59
CA GLY A 106 -2.51 21.99 4.94
C GLY A 106 -2.11 23.43 5.21
N PHE A 107 -1.99 23.68 6.48
CA PHE A 107 -1.71 24.99 7.04
C PHE A 107 -0.68 24.91 8.16
N VAL A 108 0.29 25.83 8.14
CA VAL A 108 1.30 25.98 9.19
C VAL A 108 1.26 27.40 9.70
N ARG A 109 1.33 27.55 11.03
CA ARG A 109 1.36 28.85 11.68
C ARG A 109 2.43 28.92 12.77
N PRO A 110 3.44 29.79 12.62
CA PRO A 110 4.30 30.18 13.73
C PRO A 110 3.52 30.94 14.80
N VAL A 111 3.72 30.55 16.04
CA VAL A 111 3.12 31.19 17.21
C VAL A 111 4.15 32.18 17.79
N PRO A 112 3.78 33.44 18.02
CA PRO A 112 4.69 34.40 18.63
C PRO A 112 5.23 33.92 19.96
N THR A 113 6.56 33.92 20.13
CA THR A 113 7.25 33.50 21.34
C THR A 113 8.26 34.55 21.77
N ALA A 114 8.49 34.69 23.06
CA ALA A 114 9.51 35.59 23.58
C ALA A 114 10.93 35.12 23.28
N ARG A 115 11.15 33.80 23.22
CA ARG A 115 12.44 33.16 22.84
C ARG A 115 12.18 31.86 22.08
N GLY A 116 13.05 31.54 21.15
CA GLY A 116 12.97 30.32 20.36
C GLY A 116 11.91 30.36 19.27
N SER A 117 11.29 29.25 18.99
CA SER A 117 10.14 29.11 18.07
C SER A 117 9.11 28.14 18.62
N CYS A 118 7.85 28.43 18.33
CA CYS A 118 6.74 27.52 18.51
C CYS A 118 5.93 27.55 17.22
N VAL A 119 5.66 26.40 16.63
CA VAL A 119 4.94 26.28 15.36
C VAL A 119 3.89 25.21 15.49
N ILE A 120 2.69 25.48 15.00
CA ILE A 120 1.61 24.51 14.89
C ILE A 120 1.28 24.30 13.41
N ALA A 121 0.89 23.08 13.07
CA ALA A 121 0.48 22.72 11.72
C ALA A 121 -0.72 21.77 11.78
N LEU A 122 -1.58 21.88 10.78
CA LEU A 122 -2.70 20.98 10.58
C LEU A 122 -2.84 20.66 9.10
N GLY A 123 -3.33 19.46 8.79
CA GLY A 123 -3.55 19.11 7.40
C GLY A 123 -4.14 17.74 7.17
N TYR A 124 -4.63 17.59 5.95
CA TYR A 124 -5.06 16.35 5.36
C TYR A 124 -4.01 15.90 4.35
N ASN A 125 -3.58 14.62 4.44
CA ASN A 125 -2.53 14.09 3.58
C ASN A 125 -2.82 12.64 3.20
N LYS A 126 -2.84 12.32 1.91
CA LYS A 126 -2.84 10.94 1.42
C LYS A 126 -1.41 10.44 1.47
N ILE A 127 -1.14 9.46 2.34
CA ILE A 127 0.22 8.95 2.59
C ILE A 127 0.51 7.63 1.88
N SER A 128 -0.54 6.86 1.55
CA SER A 128 -0.44 5.56 0.90
C SER A 128 -1.48 5.44 -0.19
N ASP A 129 -1.13 4.75 -1.27
CA ASP A 129 -2.01 4.41 -2.37
C ASP A 129 -2.20 2.87 -2.37
N TYR A 130 -3.46 2.40 -2.52
CA TYR A 130 -3.82 0.98 -2.71
C TYR A 130 -4.20 0.69 -4.16
N ASP A 131 -3.80 1.59 -5.06
CA ASP A 131 -4.12 1.49 -6.47
C ASP A 131 -3.23 0.42 -7.13
N GLU A 132 -3.84 -0.71 -7.48
CA GLU A 132 -3.18 -1.84 -8.14
C GLU A 132 -4.10 -2.45 -9.19
N ASN A 133 -3.51 -3.11 -10.18
CA ASN A 133 -4.21 -3.89 -11.17
C ASN A 133 -3.36 -5.07 -11.63
N LEU A 134 -4.02 -6.17 -11.92
CA LEU A 134 -3.44 -7.38 -12.54
C LEU A 134 -4.46 -7.93 -13.51
N HIS A 135 -4.00 -8.35 -14.68
CA HIS A 135 -4.82 -9.12 -15.61
C HIS A 135 -3.91 -10.11 -16.34
N PHE A 136 -4.32 -11.36 -16.38
CA PHE A 136 -3.69 -12.35 -17.23
C PHE A 136 -4.70 -13.39 -17.72
N SER A 137 -4.36 -14.07 -18.81
CA SER A 137 -5.06 -15.25 -19.31
C SER A 137 -4.02 -16.23 -19.88
N GLY A 138 -4.10 -17.49 -19.46
CA GLY A 138 -3.13 -18.50 -19.90
C GLY A 138 -3.59 -19.93 -19.66
N TYR A 139 -3.20 -20.83 -20.55
CA TYR A 139 -3.49 -22.26 -20.43
C TYR A 139 -2.59 -22.89 -19.35
N SER A 140 -3.19 -23.62 -18.42
CA SER A 140 -2.49 -24.26 -17.32
C SER A 140 -2.73 -25.76 -17.26
N SER A 141 -1.64 -26.52 -17.28
CA SER A 141 -1.64 -27.97 -16.99
C SER A 141 -1.38 -28.28 -15.50
N VAL A 142 -1.14 -27.27 -14.68
CA VAL A 142 -0.90 -27.41 -13.24
C VAL A 142 -2.24 -27.45 -12.52
N SER A 143 -2.43 -28.48 -11.68
CA SER A 143 -3.61 -28.62 -10.85
C SER A 143 -3.70 -27.49 -9.80
N ASN A 144 -4.88 -26.91 -9.63
CA ASN A 144 -5.21 -26.02 -8.49
C ASN A 144 -6.17 -26.71 -7.49
N GLY A 145 -6.53 -27.95 -7.73
CA GLY A 145 -7.36 -28.75 -6.84
C GLY A 145 -8.85 -28.39 -6.83
N ILE A 146 -9.30 -27.53 -7.76
CA ILE A 146 -10.71 -27.17 -7.85
C ILE A 146 -11.50 -28.37 -8.36
N GLY A 147 -12.59 -28.66 -7.70
CA GLY A 147 -13.52 -29.72 -8.08
C GLY A 147 -14.85 -29.59 -7.33
N PHE A 148 -15.82 -30.31 -7.80
CA PHE A 148 -17.20 -30.16 -7.40
C PHE A 148 -17.82 -31.50 -7.04
N TYR A 149 -18.74 -31.50 -6.07
CA TYR A 149 -19.58 -32.66 -5.76
C TYR A 149 -20.89 -32.57 -6.51
N PHE A 150 -21.21 -33.62 -7.24
CA PHE A 150 -22.51 -33.80 -7.87
C PHE A 150 -23.26 -34.92 -7.13
N THR A 151 -24.48 -34.62 -6.73
CA THR A 151 -25.34 -35.57 -6.00
C THR A 151 -26.42 -36.10 -6.95
N ASP A 152 -26.52 -37.42 -7.05
CA ASP A 152 -27.51 -38.08 -7.88
C ASP A 152 -28.89 -38.17 -7.19
N GLU A 153 -29.89 -38.76 -7.89
CA GLU A 153 -31.26 -38.95 -7.37
C GLU A 153 -31.32 -39.91 -6.15
N ASN A 154 -30.26 -40.66 -5.88
CA ASN A 154 -30.15 -41.59 -4.75
C ASN A 154 -29.42 -40.99 -3.54
N GLU A 155 -29.10 -39.67 -3.57
CA GLU A 155 -28.31 -38.97 -2.57
C GLU A 155 -26.83 -39.45 -2.50
N GLU A 156 -26.32 -40.13 -3.55
CA GLU A 156 -24.93 -40.47 -3.66
C GLU A 156 -24.16 -39.27 -4.28
N SER A 157 -23.10 -38.80 -3.60
CA SER A 157 -22.27 -37.67 -4.06
C SER A 157 -20.94 -38.16 -4.59
N GLU A 158 -20.59 -37.76 -5.79
CA GLU A 158 -19.30 -38.05 -6.43
C GLU A 158 -18.53 -36.75 -6.69
N PHE A 159 -17.19 -36.81 -6.49
CA PHE A 159 -16.33 -35.67 -6.63
C PHE A 159 -15.65 -35.65 -8.00
N TYR A 160 -15.80 -34.56 -8.73
CA TYR A 160 -15.22 -34.33 -10.05
C TYR A 160 -14.22 -33.18 -10.00
N LEU A 161 -12.98 -33.45 -10.44
CA LEU A 161 -11.94 -32.44 -10.54
C LEU A 161 -12.07 -31.65 -11.87
N PHE A 162 -12.04 -30.31 -11.74
CA PHE A 162 -11.95 -29.38 -12.86
C PHE A 162 -10.75 -28.45 -12.61
N ASP A 163 -9.53 -29.01 -12.56
CA ASP A 163 -8.39 -28.38 -11.87
C ASP A 163 -7.15 -28.15 -12.74
N LYS A 164 -7.11 -28.70 -13.95
CA LYS A 164 -5.94 -28.64 -14.85
C LYS A 164 -6.35 -28.78 -16.31
N ASN A 165 -5.44 -28.42 -17.21
CA ASN A 165 -5.65 -28.42 -18.67
C ASN A 165 -6.82 -27.50 -19.09
N VAL A 166 -6.92 -26.36 -18.44
CA VAL A 166 -7.94 -25.33 -18.63
C VAL A 166 -7.29 -23.99 -18.94
N LEU A 167 -8.02 -23.11 -19.61
CA LEU A 167 -7.65 -21.71 -19.75
C LEU A 167 -8.04 -20.99 -18.45
N ARG A 168 -7.08 -20.38 -17.77
CA ARG A 168 -7.32 -19.56 -16.58
C ARG A 168 -7.17 -18.10 -16.91
N THR A 169 -8.12 -17.31 -16.46
CA THR A 169 -8.10 -15.86 -16.53
C THR A 169 -8.27 -15.30 -15.12
N GLU A 170 -7.44 -14.34 -14.77
CA GLU A 170 -7.55 -13.64 -13.49
C GLU A 170 -7.46 -12.15 -13.72
N GLN A 171 -8.32 -11.40 -13.05
CA GLN A 171 -8.31 -9.96 -13.05
C GLN A 171 -8.47 -9.45 -11.62
N ILE A 172 -7.51 -8.65 -11.19
CA ILE A 172 -7.52 -7.95 -9.90
C ILE A 172 -7.52 -6.45 -10.16
N SER A 173 -8.37 -5.72 -9.46
CA SER A 173 -8.26 -4.27 -9.36
C SER A 173 -8.46 -3.82 -7.94
N SER A 174 -7.53 -3.04 -7.42
CA SER A 174 -7.63 -2.37 -6.14
C SER A 174 -7.53 -0.87 -6.31
N ALA A 175 -8.30 -0.13 -5.51
CA ALA A 175 -8.26 1.32 -5.49
C ALA A 175 -8.49 1.85 -4.08
N GLY A 176 -7.80 2.94 -3.72
CA GLY A 176 -8.00 3.54 -2.42
C GLY A 176 -6.75 4.15 -1.83
N GLY A 177 -6.63 4.10 -0.50
CA GLY A 177 -5.45 4.54 0.22
C GLY A 177 -5.69 4.98 1.65
N LEU A 178 -4.61 5.32 2.33
CA LEU A 178 -4.63 5.87 3.69
C LEU A 178 -4.43 7.38 3.70
N HIS A 179 -5.21 8.03 4.55
CA HIS A 179 -5.21 9.47 4.76
C HIS A 179 -4.90 9.79 6.22
N HIS A 180 -4.05 10.78 6.44
CA HIS A 180 -3.76 11.35 7.75
C HIS A 180 -4.43 12.71 7.89
N TRP A 181 -5.30 12.86 8.88
CA TRP A 181 -5.77 14.13 9.42
C TRP A 181 -4.89 14.48 10.60
N SER A 182 -3.92 15.35 10.38
CA SER A 182 -2.81 15.53 11.31
C SER A 182 -2.84 16.89 11.99
N LEU A 183 -2.52 16.87 13.28
CA LEU A 183 -2.17 18.04 14.07
C LEU A 183 -0.73 17.87 14.55
N ALA A 184 0.11 18.86 14.31
CA ALA A 184 1.50 18.83 14.73
C ALA A 184 1.91 20.11 15.45
N GLY A 185 2.88 19.97 16.33
CA GLY A 185 3.52 21.07 17.00
C GLY A 185 5.01 20.87 17.13
N ALA A 186 5.77 21.98 17.03
CA ALA A 186 7.22 21.98 17.25
C ALA A 186 7.62 23.17 18.12
N ILE A 187 8.64 22.96 18.94
CA ILE A 187 9.23 23.99 19.80
C ILE A 187 10.76 23.95 19.72
N ALA A 188 11.38 25.13 19.85
CA ALA A 188 12.81 25.23 20.06
C ALA A 188 13.11 25.04 21.54
N LEU A 189 13.75 23.92 21.92
CA LEU A 189 14.22 23.66 23.26
C LEU A 189 15.57 24.37 23.53
N SER A 190 16.34 24.59 22.49
CA SER A 190 17.54 25.43 22.51
C SER A 190 17.74 26.07 21.13
N PRO A 191 18.70 27.01 20.96
CA PRO A 191 19.00 27.58 19.64
C PRO A 191 19.38 26.54 18.59
N GLN A 192 19.84 25.37 19.01
CA GLN A 192 20.32 24.30 18.15
C GLN A 192 19.38 23.10 18.09
N PHE A 193 18.45 22.91 19.03
CA PHE A 193 17.65 21.73 19.13
C PHE A 193 16.15 22.04 19.10
N MET A 194 15.47 21.45 18.11
CA MET A 194 14.01 21.46 17.93
C MET A 194 13.43 20.10 18.31
N ALA A 195 12.30 20.13 19.00
CA ALA A 195 11.48 18.94 19.26
C ALA A 195 10.08 19.14 18.70
N GLY A 196 9.45 18.07 18.27
CA GLY A 196 8.10 18.14 17.69
C GLY A 196 7.34 16.84 17.87
N VAL A 197 6.02 16.97 17.74
CA VAL A 197 5.07 15.87 17.80
C VAL A 197 4.01 16.03 16.72
N THR A 198 3.62 14.92 16.12
CA THR A 198 2.44 14.81 15.23
C THR A 198 1.48 13.79 15.82
N VAL A 199 0.20 14.15 15.89
CA VAL A 199 -0.91 13.24 16.14
C VAL A 199 -1.75 13.20 14.87
N ALA A 200 -2.00 12.00 14.35
CA ALA A 200 -2.73 11.80 13.10
C ALA A 200 -3.92 10.87 13.34
N LEU A 201 -5.13 11.35 13.04
CA LEU A 201 -6.27 10.48 12.82
C LEU A 201 -6.09 9.84 11.44
N ILE A 202 -5.97 8.53 11.40
CA ILE A 202 -5.81 7.74 10.18
C ILE A 202 -7.19 7.29 9.74
N THR A 203 -7.51 7.54 8.47
CA THR A 203 -8.70 7.03 7.79
C THR A 203 -8.27 6.43 6.46
N GLY A 204 -8.94 5.36 6.04
CA GLY A 204 -8.62 4.73 4.76
C GLY A 204 -9.81 4.00 4.21
N LYS A 205 -9.78 3.80 2.90
CA LYS A 205 -10.70 2.92 2.20
C LYS A 205 -9.91 2.16 1.14
N GLU A 206 -10.24 0.90 0.98
CA GLU A 206 -9.78 0.06 -0.12
C GLU A 206 -11.00 -0.61 -0.74
N GLU A 207 -11.10 -0.56 -2.06
CA GLU A 207 -12.08 -1.29 -2.86
C GLU A 207 -11.30 -2.29 -3.70
N TYR A 208 -11.50 -3.57 -3.44
CA TYR A 208 -10.82 -4.67 -4.10
C TYR A 208 -11.83 -5.50 -4.88
N ASN A 209 -11.55 -5.73 -6.15
CA ASN A 209 -12.33 -6.59 -7.03
C ASN A 209 -11.41 -7.70 -7.54
N PHE A 210 -11.90 -8.91 -7.44
CA PHE A 210 -11.24 -10.10 -7.95
C PHE A 210 -12.21 -10.84 -8.85
N HIS A 211 -11.78 -11.16 -10.06
CA HIS A 211 -12.47 -12.03 -10.99
C HIS A 211 -11.51 -13.13 -11.42
N PHE A 212 -11.93 -14.36 -11.30
CA PHE A 212 -11.23 -15.52 -11.79
C PHE A 212 -12.17 -16.38 -12.62
N SER A 213 -11.70 -16.89 -13.76
CA SER A 213 -12.37 -17.96 -14.49
C SER A 213 -11.40 -19.04 -14.92
N GLN A 214 -11.90 -20.26 -14.98
CA GLN A 214 -11.23 -21.36 -15.66
C GLN A 214 -12.20 -22.05 -16.60
N ARG A 215 -11.74 -22.24 -17.85
CA ARG A 215 -12.59 -22.71 -18.95
C ARG A 215 -11.95 -23.90 -19.66
N ASP A 216 -12.80 -24.91 -20.00
CA ASP A 216 -12.42 -26.03 -20.85
C ASP A 216 -12.50 -25.65 -22.33
N ILE A 217 -11.38 -25.12 -22.87
CA ILE A 217 -11.29 -24.75 -24.29
C ILE A 217 -10.97 -25.92 -25.21
N ASN A 218 -10.74 -27.11 -24.67
CA ASN A 218 -10.32 -28.30 -25.41
C ASN A 218 -11.32 -29.44 -25.30
N ASP A 219 -12.49 -29.21 -24.69
CA ASP A 219 -13.58 -30.20 -24.50
C ASP A 219 -13.07 -31.49 -23.84
N LEU A 220 -12.30 -31.32 -22.75
CA LEU A 220 -11.74 -32.42 -21.98
C LEU A 220 -12.65 -32.90 -20.84
N PHE A 221 -13.54 -32.03 -20.38
CA PHE A 221 -14.49 -32.28 -19.31
C PHE A 221 -15.92 -32.40 -19.89
N ASN A 222 -16.16 -33.40 -20.71
CA ASN A 222 -17.40 -33.58 -21.49
C ASN A 222 -18.22 -34.81 -21.06
N VAL A 223 -18.01 -35.34 -19.85
CA VAL A 223 -18.71 -36.51 -19.34
C VAL A 223 -19.62 -36.12 -18.18
N TYR A 224 -20.93 -36.22 -18.40
CA TYR A 224 -21.93 -35.97 -17.40
C TYR A 224 -21.73 -36.84 -16.12
N PRO A 225 -21.89 -36.28 -14.89
CA PRO A 225 -22.30 -34.89 -14.54
C PRO A 225 -21.14 -33.88 -14.46
N GLY A 226 -19.93 -34.27 -14.77
CA GLY A 226 -18.75 -33.40 -14.75
C GLY A 226 -18.47 -32.72 -16.09
N ASP A 227 -19.50 -32.54 -16.95
CA ASP A 227 -19.46 -31.86 -18.23
C ASP A 227 -19.45 -30.32 -18.04
N ILE A 228 -18.33 -29.81 -17.46
CA ILE A 228 -18.16 -28.42 -17.08
C ILE A 228 -17.44 -27.65 -18.21
N ASP A 229 -18.06 -26.59 -18.77
CA ASP A 229 -17.41 -25.65 -19.70
C ASP A 229 -16.62 -24.59 -18.96
N GLU A 230 -17.21 -23.94 -17.94
CA GLU A 230 -16.58 -22.82 -17.23
C GLU A 230 -16.93 -22.78 -15.75
N TYR A 231 -15.96 -22.38 -14.94
CA TYR A 231 -16.15 -21.98 -13.55
C TYR A 231 -15.66 -20.56 -13.38
N GLU A 232 -16.51 -19.71 -12.82
CA GLU A 232 -16.20 -18.30 -12.54
C GLU A 232 -16.39 -17.99 -11.06
N ILE A 233 -15.58 -17.11 -10.53
CA ILE A 233 -15.76 -16.50 -9.23
C ILE A 233 -15.51 -15.00 -9.30
N ASN A 234 -16.44 -14.23 -8.75
CA ASN A 234 -16.34 -12.79 -8.61
C ASN A 234 -16.34 -12.46 -7.11
N GLN A 235 -15.35 -11.71 -6.66
CA GLN A 235 -15.28 -11.26 -5.28
C GLN A 235 -15.14 -9.74 -5.24
N TYR A 236 -15.87 -9.13 -4.34
CA TYR A 236 -15.83 -7.72 -4.06
C TYR A 236 -15.61 -7.47 -2.58
N LEU A 237 -14.59 -6.69 -2.23
CA LEU A 237 -14.22 -6.39 -0.86
C LEU A 237 -14.08 -4.88 -0.67
N ILE A 238 -14.73 -4.35 0.36
CA ILE A 238 -14.55 -2.99 0.83
C ILE A 238 -13.96 -3.03 2.23
N SER A 239 -12.78 -2.43 2.40
CA SER A 239 -12.12 -2.27 3.70
C SER A 239 -12.17 -0.79 4.12
N ASP A 240 -12.87 -0.49 5.21
CA ASP A 240 -12.83 0.80 5.89
C ASP A 240 -11.83 0.76 7.04
N ILE A 241 -10.80 1.61 7.00
CA ILE A 241 -9.66 1.59 7.92
C ILE A 241 -9.68 2.84 8.80
N ARG A 242 -9.47 2.67 10.11
CA ARG A 242 -9.36 3.78 11.09
C ARG A 242 -8.28 3.50 12.11
N GLY A 243 -7.58 4.56 12.52
CA GLY A 243 -6.55 4.47 13.55
C GLY A 243 -6.10 5.82 14.08
N LEU A 244 -5.25 5.79 15.11
CA LEU A 244 -4.62 6.98 15.67
C LEU A 244 -3.11 6.78 15.74
N GLY A 245 -2.37 7.59 14.99
CA GLY A 245 -0.90 7.55 14.92
C GLY A 245 -0.24 8.68 15.68
N ILE A 246 0.90 8.40 16.29
CA ILE A 246 1.74 9.40 16.96
C ILE A 246 3.16 9.27 16.46
N LYS A 247 3.75 10.40 16.06
CA LYS A 247 5.16 10.51 15.67
C LYS A 247 5.84 11.58 16.51
N LEU A 248 6.99 11.26 17.07
CA LEU A 248 7.87 12.17 17.78
C LEU A 248 9.07 12.49 16.91
N GLY A 249 9.55 13.72 16.96
CA GLY A 249 10.72 14.14 16.19
C GLY A 249 11.68 15.02 16.98
N GLY A 250 12.95 14.90 16.64
CA GLY A 250 14.03 15.78 17.07
C GLY A 250 14.87 16.25 15.89
N ASN A 251 15.34 17.49 15.94
CA ASN A 251 16.25 18.02 14.92
C ASN A 251 17.33 18.85 15.60
N LEU A 252 18.59 18.51 15.35
CA LEU A 252 19.78 19.15 15.93
C LEU A 252 20.55 19.89 14.82
N GLN A 253 20.67 21.20 14.95
CA GLN A 253 21.49 22.04 14.08
C GLN A 253 22.91 22.11 14.61
N LEU A 254 23.81 21.27 14.06
CA LEU A 254 25.23 21.23 14.48
C LEU A 254 26.01 22.46 14.01
N SER A 255 25.66 22.99 12.84
CA SER A 255 26.22 24.23 12.31
C SER A 255 25.18 24.93 11.42
N ARG A 256 25.52 26.10 10.90
CA ARG A 256 24.63 26.79 9.96
C ARG A 256 24.34 25.99 8.67
N TRP A 257 25.13 24.95 8.38
CA TRP A 257 24.99 24.13 7.17
C TRP A 257 24.60 22.69 7.43
N LEU A 258 24.75 22.18 8.67
CA LEU A 258 24.59 20.77 8.98
C LEU A 258 23.52 20.55 10.04
N ARG A 259 22.52 19.73 9.69
CA ARG A 259 21.43 19.30 10.56
C ARG A 259 21.39 17.78 10.67
N LEU A 260 21.07 17.28 11.86
CA LEU A 260 20.74 15.89 12.12
C LEU A 260 19.28 15.80 12.55
N GLY A 261 18.53 14.89 11.97
CA GLY A 261 17.13 14.64 12.34
C GLY A 261 16.93 13.20 12.79
N GLY A 262 16.03 13.00 13.73
CA GLY A 262 15.58 11.68 14.14
C GLY A 262 14.10 11.69 14.46
N THR A 263 13.40 10.58 14.14
CA THR A 263 11.99 10.40 14.49
C THR A 263 11.68 8.99 14.96
N ILE A 264 10.62 8.88 15.75
CA ILE A 264 10.02 7.62 16.17
C ILE A 264 8.53 7.69 15.86
N LYS A 265 8.00 6.74 15.09
CA LYS A 265 6.56 6.49 14.97
C LYS A 265 6.19 5.36 15.92
N LEU A 266 5.24 5.64 16.80
CA LEU A 266 4.71 4.64 17.73
C LEU A 266 3.80 3.66 17.00
N PRO A 267 3.63 2.42 17.50
CA PRO A 267 2.67 1.47 16.97
C PRO A 267 1.27 2.08 16.93
N THR A 268 0.60 1.83 15.84
CA THR A 268 -0.77 2.25 15.61
C THR A 268 -1.67 1.02 15.56
N TYR A 269 -2.84 1.11 16.18
CA TYR A 269 -3.88 0.12 16.04
C TYR A 269 -4.83 0.58 14.92
N LEU A 270 -4.79 -0.12 13.79
CA LEU A 270 -5.65 0.10 12.64
C LEU A 270 -6.83 -0.85 12.73
N THR A 271 -8.01 -0.33 13.01
CA THR A 271 -9.25 -1.09 12.96
C THR A 271 -9.74 -1.12 11.52
N VAL A 272 -9.94 -2.30 10.99
CA VAL A 272 -10.44 -2.57 9.65
C VAL A 272 -11.84 -3.17 9.77
N ASN A 273 -12.80 -2.56 9.07
CA ASN A 273 -14.14 -3.12 8.90
C ASN A 273 -14.28 -3.49 7.43
N GLU A 274 -14.49 -4.76 7.16
CA GLU A 274 -14.63 -5.30 5.82
C GLU A 274 -16.07 -5.67 5.54
N THR A 275 -16.49 -5.42 4.32
CA THR A 275 -17.73 -5.92 3.74
C THR A 275 -17.34 -6.64 2.47
N TYR A 276 -17.76 -7.89 2.33
CA TYR A 276 -17.47 -8.70 1.17
C TYR A 276 -18.74 -9.26 0.52
N SER A 277 -18.64 -9.54 -0.76
CA SER A 277 -19.55 -10.42 -1.49
C SER A 277 -18.74 -11.30 -2.43
N SER A 278 -19.18 -12.54 -2.59
CA SER A 278 -18.65 -13.53 -3.53
C SER A 278 -19.80 -14.13 -4.31
N ASP A 279 -19.58 -14.37 -5.58
CA ASP A 279 -20.49 -14.96 -6.52
C ASP A 279 -19.73 -16.01 -7.34
N ASP A 280 -20.11 -17.29 -7.15
CA ASP A 280 -19.49 -18.45 -7.78
C ASP A 280 -20.48 -19.04 -8.78
N LEU A 281 -20.03 -19.31 -10.01
CA LEU A 281 -20.87 -19.82 -11.09
C LEU A 281 -20.17 -20.97 -11.81
N ILE A 282 -20.87 -22.07 -12.01
CA ILE A 282 -20.49 -23.16 -12.93
C ILE A 282 -21.42 -23.15 -14.12
N THR A 283 -20.86 -23.22 -15.31
CA THR A 283 -21.58 -23.38 -16.57
C THR A 283 -21.23 -24.74 -17.18
N PHE A 284 -22.24 -25.47 -17.64
CA PHE A 284 -22.09 -26.79 -18.26
C PHE A 284 -22.15 -26.72 -19.78
N ASP A 285 -21.70 -27.77 -20.46
CA ASP A 285 -21.68 -27.87 -21.94
C ASP A 285 -23.06 -27.71 -22.59
N ASP A 286 -24.14 -28.06 -21.88
CA ASP A 286 -25.50 -27.88 -22.38
C ASP A 286 -26.05 -26.46 -22.19
N GLY A 287 -25.25 -25.56 -21.62
CA GLY A 287 -25.59 -24.16 -21.34
C GLY A 287 -26.42 -23.97 -20.08
N SER A 288 -26.62 -25.00 -19.26
CA SER A 288 -27.17 -24.85 -17.92
C SER A 288 -26.11 -24.31 -16.97
N ASP A 289 -26.54 -23.65 -15.89
CA ASP A 289 -25.68 -23.05 -14.89
C ASP A 289 -26.17 -23.38 -13.47
N ASP A 290 -25.25 -23.35 -12.52
CA ASP A 290 -25.52 -23.39 -11.09
C ASP A 290 -24.52 -22.51 -10.34
N GLY A 291 -24.97 -21.85 -9.27
CA GLY A 291 -24.13 -20.88 -8.59
C GLY A 291 -24.50 -20.65 -7.13
N VAL A 292 -23.56 -20.06 -6.40
CA VAL A 292 -23.72 -19.72 -4.98
C VAL A 292 -23.28 -18.29 -4.76
N GLU A 293 -24.10 -17.50 -4.07
CA GLU A 293 -23.75 -16.17 -3.58
C GLU A 293 -23.49 -16.22 -2.08
N ASP A 294 -22.42 -15.54 -1.63
CA ASP A 294 -22.14 -15.32 -0.22
C ASP A 294 -21.78 -13.84 0.03
N SER A 295 -22.11 -13.36 1.21
CA SER A 295 -21.76 -11.99 1.60
C SER A 295 -21.73 -11.85 3.12
N GLY A 296 -20.88 -10.96 3.60
CA GLY A 296 -20.77 -10.75 5.02
C GLY A 296 -19.99 -9.51 5.40
N ARG A 297 -19.76 -9.40 6.71
CA ARG A 297 -18.97 -8.33 7.30
C ARG A 297 -18.02 -8.89 8.34
N TRP A 298 -16.82 -8.35 8.35
CA TRP A 298 -15.83 -8.74 9.33
C TRP A 298 -15.15 -7.50 9.93
N LYS A 299 -14.63 -7.64 11.15
CA LYS A 299 -13.91 -6.56 11.83
C LYS A 299 -12.70 -7.12 12.55
N TYR A 300 -11.54 -6.54 12.27
CA TYR A 300 -10.30 -6.89 12.94
C TYR A 300 -9.43 -5.64 13.19
N THR A 301 -8.32 -5.83 13.90
CA THR A 301 -7.40 -4.74 14.20
C THR A 301 -5.97 -5.19 13.94
N ILE A 302 -5.24 -4.41 13.15
CA ILE A 302 -3.80 -4.59 12.86
C ILE A 302 -3.03 -3.65 13.78
N LYS A 303 -2.08 -4.18 14.53
CA LYS A 303 -1.08 -3.40 15.26
C LYS A 303 0.14 -3.25 14.36
N THR A 304 0.50 -2.00 14.01
CA THR A 304 1.70 -1.71 13.21
C THR A 304 2.97 -1.77 14.06
N PRO A 305 4.13 -2.04 13.46
CA PRO A 305 5.41 -1.95 14.16
C PRO A 305 5.79 -0.51 14.51
N TYR A 306 6.78 -0.36 15.40
CA TYR A 306 7.55 0.87 15.49
C TYR A 306 8.35 1.08 14.23
N TYR A 307 8.61 2.34 13.86
CA TYR A 307 9.71 2.65 12.99
C TYR A 307 10.52 3.87 13.46
N PHE A 308 11.80 3.87 13.11
CA PHE A 308 12.78 4.88 13.47
C PHE A 308 13.35 5.47 12.19
N ASP A 309 13.27 6.79 12.03
CA ASP A 309 13.96 7.49 10.94
C ASP A 309 15.16 8.25 11.50
N GLY A 310 16.30 8.13 10.82
CA GLY A 310 17.47 8.97 11.02
C GLY A 310 17.83 9.71 9.74
N GLY A 311 18.33 10.93 9.84
CA GLY A 311 18.71 11.67 8.64
C GLY A 311 19.73 12.77 8.90
N VAL A 312 20.50 13.09 7.88
CA VAL A 312 21.47 14.19 7.84
C VAL A 312 21.16 15.09 6.66
N ALA A 313 21.24 16.40 6.85
CA ALA A 313 21.09 17.39 5.79
C ALA A 313 22.21 18.41 5.82
N PHE A 314 22.83 18.61 4.66
CA PHE A 314 23.75 19.73 4.40
C PHE A 314 23.02 20.79 3.59
N THR A 315 22.92 22.00 4.11
CA THR A 315 22.20 23.12 3.49
C THR A 315 23.16 24.26 3.18
N GLY A 316 23.73 24.23 1.97
CA GLY A 316 24.58 25.31 1.45
C GLY A 316 23.80 26.43 0.77
N HIS A 317 24.51 27.42 0.26
CA HIS A 317 23.90 28.57 -0.42
C HIS A 317 23.22 28.16 -1.74
N PHE A 318 23.91 27.36 -2.56
CA PHE A 318 23.41 26.88 -3.85
C PHE A 318 23.05 25.42 -3.89
N LEU A 319 23.55 24.63 -2.93
CA LEU A 319 23.40 23.17 -2.89
C LEU A 319 22.85 22.72 -1.55
N THR A 320 21.82 21.90 -1.58
CA THR A 320 21.33 21.13 -0.43
C THR A 320 21.49 19.65 -0.74
N LEU A 321 22.08 18.89 0.17
CA LEU A 321 22.19 17.43 0.12
C LEU A 321 21.56 16.83 1.36
N SER A 322 20.84 15.73 1.20
CA SER A 322 20.21 15.05 2.32
C SER A 322 20.27 13.54 2.15
N ALA A 323 20.43 12.83 3.26
CA ALA A 323 20.34 11.39 3.33
C ALA A 323 19.49 10.99 4.54
N SER A 324 18.70 9.93 4.40
CA SER A 324 17.88 9.39 5.48
C SER A 324 17.86 7.86 5.43
N ALA A 325 17.71 7.24 6.60
CA ALA A 325 17.46 5.82 6.73
C ALA A 325 16.26 5.60 7.65
N ARG A 326 15.43 4.60 7.31
CA ARG A 326 14.31 4.14 8.15
C ARG A 326 14.54 2.70 8.52
N TYR A 327 14.52 2.39 9.80
CA TYR A 327 14.49 1.04 10.33
C TYR A 327 13.06 0.67 10.72
N ARG A 328 12.59 -0.48 10.27
CA ARG A 328 11.29 -1.07 10.62
C ARG A 328 11.44 -2.59 10.75
N ASP A 329 10.92 -3.15 11.84
CA ASP A 329 10.85 -4.59 12.04
C ASP A 329 9.40 -5.06 11.76
N TRP A 330 9.20 -5.66 10.59
CA TRP A 330 7.88 -6.07 10.10
C TRP A 330 7.32 -7.25 10.86
N SER A 331 8.18 -8.09 11.46
CA SER A 331 7.76 -9.23 12.29
C SER A 331 6.97 -8.82 13.54
N GLN A 332 7.01 -7.53 13.91
CA GLN A 332 6.22 -6.95 15.01
C GLN A 332 4.79 -6.59 14.60
N THR A 333 4.45 -6.65 13.31
CA THR A 333 3.08 -6.50 12.85
C THR A 333 2.26 -7.68 13.38
N GLN A 334 1.04 -7.43 13.84
CA GLN A 334 0.18 -8.51 14.32
C GLN A 334 -1.29 -8.12 14.28
N PHE A 335 -2.13 -9.09 14.04
CA PHE A 335 -3.55 -8.99 14.34
C PHE A 335 -3.75 -8.94 15.86
N SER A 336 -4.52 -7.97 16.33
CA SER A 336 -4.78 -7.77 17.77
C SER A 336 -5.98 -8.61 18.18
N ILE A 337 -5.74 -9.63 19.00
CA ILE A 337 -6.77 -10.56 19.49
C ILE A 337 -7.09 -10.21 20.94
N PRO A 338 -8.36 -9.94 21.29
CA PRO A 338 -8.75 -9.72 22.67
C PRO A 338 -8.46 -10.95 23.54
N LYS A 339 -7.87 -10.74 24.71
CA LYS A 339 -7.42 -11.85 25.59
C LYS A 339 -8.53 -12.81 26.02
N ASN A 340 -9.76 -12.34 26.11
CA ASN A 340 -10.96 -13.14 26.44
C ASN A 340 -11.50 -13.95 25.26
N GLN A 341 -10.98 -13.76 24.05
CA GLN A 341 -11.45 -14.39 22.82
C GLN A 341 -10.42 -15.34 22.17
N LEU A 342 -9.27 -15.54 22.81
CA LEU A 342 -8.19 -16.42 22.28
C LEU A 342 -8.61 -17.87 22.04
N ALA A 343 -9.69 -18.32 22.66
CA ALA A 343 -10.21 -19.67 22.50
C ALA A 343 -11.35 -19.77 21.46
N GLU A 344 -11.84 -18.66 20.94
CA GLU A 344 -12.91 -18.64 19.94
C GLU A 344 -12.38 -19.10 18.57
N ALA A 345 -13.20 -19.87 17.84
CA ALA A 345 -12.82 -20.41 16.54
C ALA A 345 -12.44 -19.29 15.55
N ASP A 346 -13.18 -18.19 15.54
CA ASP A 346 -13.01 -17.04 14.64
C ASP A 346 -11.64 -16.35 14.75
N TYR A 347 -10.95 -16.51 15.89
CA TYR A 347 -9.63 -15.95 16.10
C TYR A 347 -8.48 -16.93 15.90
N ARG A 348 -8.77 -18.22 15.67
CA ARG A 348 -7.74 -19.25 15.51
C ARG A 348 -6.85 -18.97 14.32
N ASP A 349 -7.46 -18.56 13.20
CA ASP A 349 -6.74 -18.28 11.97
C ASP A 349 -5.86 -17.03 12.11
N LEU A 350 -6.34 -15.99 12.80
CA LEU A 350 -5.50 -14.82 13.11
C LEU A 350 -4.28 -15.15 13.99
N ILE A 351 -4.37 -16.18 14.83
CA ILE A 351 -3.21 -16.66 15.61
C ILE A 351 -2.20 -17.33 14.70
N ILE A 352 -2.65 -18.09 13.71
CA ILE A 352 -1.80 -18.73 12.70
C ILE A 352 -1.12 -17.64 11.86
N GLU A 353 -1.89 -16.68 11.36
CA GLU A 353 -1.38 -15.56 10.58
C GLU A 353 -0.35 -14.72 11.34
N ASN A 354 -0.56 -14.48 12.64
CA ASN A 354 0.45 -13.84 13.49
C ASN A 354 1.74 -14.66 13.61
N SER A 355 1.67 -15.98 13.46
CA SER A 355 2.86 -16.84 13.45
C SER A 355 3.57 -16.76 12.11
N ILE A 356 2.83 -16.70 11.00
CA ILE A 356 3.35 -16.49 9.65
C ILE A 356 4.05 -15.13 9.58
N ILE A 357 3.42 -14.05 10.04
CA ILE A 357 4.06 -12.71 10.08
C ILE A 357 5.40 -12.77 10.83
N ARG A 358 5.44 -13.43 11.97
CA ARG A 358 6.65 -13.50 12.80
C ARG A 358 7.78 -14.31 12.16
N ASN A 359 7.43 -15.36 11.40
CA ASN A 359 8.41 -16.29 10.84
C ASN A 359 8.87 -15.88 9.44
N ASP A 360 8.01 -15.25 8.64
CA ASP A 360 8.27 -15.02 7.23
C ASP A 360 8.66 -13.57 6.92
N TYR A 361 8.45 -12.64 7.87
CA TYR A 361 8.81 -11.23 7.70
C TYR A 361 9.98 -10.84 8.60
N ARG A 362 10.81 -9.92 8.09
CA ARG A 362 12.05 -9.48 8.71
C ARG A 362 12.09 -7.97 8.97
N GLU A 363 13.13 -7.54 9.66
CA GLU A 363 13.48 -6.13 9.72
C GLU A 363 14.05 -5.64 8.38
N THR A 364 13.77 -4.38 8.06
CA THR A 364 14.30 -3.70 6.87
C THR A 364 14.90 -2.35 7.22
N ILE A 365 15.91 -1.95 6.43
CA ILE A 365 16.44 -0.59 6.45
C ILE A 365 16.23 0.01 5.06
N GLU A 366 15.35 1.00 4.98
CA GLU A 366 15.14 1.81 3.79
C GLU A 366 16.19 2.90 3.72
N TYR A 367 16.73 3.19 2.54
CA TYR A 367 17.71 4.27 2.31
C TYR A 367 17.17 5.28 1.34
N ARG A 368 17.39 6.56 1.62
CA ARG A 368 16.93 7.67 0.80
C ARG A 368 18.03 8.71 0.65
N LEU A 369 18.25 9.16 -0.58
CA LEU A 369 19.23 10.19 -0.93
C LEU A 369 18.55 11.28 -1.73
N GLY A 370 18.89 12.54 -1.50
CA GLY A 370 18.31 13.67 -2.21
C GLY A 370 19.25 14.85 -2.31
N GLY A 371 19.07 15.60 -3.40
CA GLY A 371 19.80 16.83 -3.68
C GLY A 371 18.91 17.92 -4.26
N GLU A 372 19.20 19.16 -3.91
CA GLU A 372 18.54 20.35 -4.43
C GLU A 372 19.61 21.38 -4.85
N ILE A 373 19.54 21.85 -6.10
CA ILE A 373 20.36 22.93 -6.64
C ILE A 373 19.48 24.18 -6.75
N LYS A 374 19.86 25.24 -6.08
CA LYS A 374 19.17 26.52 -6.09
C LYS A 374 19.76 27.42 -7.17
N LEU A 375 18.93 27.91 -8.08
CA LEU A 375 19.27 28.80 -9.19
C LEU A 375 18.55 30.14 -8.99
N PRO A 376 19.07 31.03 -8.11
CA PRO A 376 18.35 32.24 -7.71
C PRO A 376 18.06 33.17 -8.88
N PHE A 377 18.96 33.22 -9.87
CA PHE A 377 18.83 34.08 -11.08
C PHE A 377 17.68 33.60 -12.00
N LEU A 378 17.32 32.30 -11.96
CA LEU A 378 16.16 31.73 -12.67
C LEU A 378 14.91 31.64 -11.79
N ARG A 379 15.00 31.99 -10.51
CA ARG A 379 13.94 31.76 -9.50
C ARG A 379 13.47 30.33 -9.49
N THR A 380 14.39 29.37 -9.65
CA THR A 380 14.09 27.95 -9.81
C THR A 380 15.01 27.12 -8.91
N ASN A 381 14.47 26.03 -8.35
CA ASN A 381 15.27 24.99 -7.72
C ASN A 381 15.09 23.69 -8.49
N LEU A 382 16.20 22.99 -8.78
CA LEU A 382 16.20 21.66 -9.38
C LEU A 382 16.46 20.63 -8.31
N ARG A 383 15.77 19.49 -8.38
CA ARG A 383 15.86 18.42 -7.38
C ARG A 383 15.99 17.05 -8.04
N GLY A 384 16.69 16.16 -7.35
CA GLY A 384 16.79 14.77 -7.72
C GLY A 384 16.95 13.93 -6.46
N GLY A 385 16.51 12.68 -6.54
CA GLY A 385 16.60 11.77 -5.41
C GLY A 385 16.49 10.32 -5.81
N TYR A 386 16.85 9.48 -4.87
CA TYR A 386 16.78 8.02 -4.96
C TYR A 386 16.33 7.45 -3.63
N ALA A 387 15.45 6.45 -3.68
CA ALA A 387 15.06 5.68 -2.51
C ALA A 387 15.08 4.18 -2.82
N TYR A 388 15.47 3.40 -1.82
CA TYR A 388 15.53 1.95 -1.87
C TYR A 388 14.73 1.37 -0.72
N PHE A 389 13.79 0.47 -1.06
CA PHE A 389 12.88 -0.19 -0.12
C PHE A 389 13.07 -1.70 -0.25
N PRO A 390 13.77 -2.34 0.70
CA PRO A 390 13.92 -3.78 0.71
C PRO A 390 12.56 -4.47 0.91
N ASN A 391 12.37 -5.59 0.22
CA ASN A 391 11.19 -6.42 0.44
C ASN A 391 11.20 -6.98 1.88
N PRO A 392 10.09 -6.89 2.63
CA PRO A 392 10.03 -7.35 4.01
C PRO A 392 9.99 -8.88 4.17
N LEU A 393 9.73 -9.66 3.13
CA LEU A 393 9.75 -11.12 3.17
C LEU A 393 11.17 -11.65 3.35
N MET A 394 11.34 -12.67 4.20
CA MET A 394 12.66 -13.29 4.43
C MET A 394 13.20 -13.97 3.18
N GLU A 395 12.34 -14.67 2.45
CA GLU A 395 12.69 -15.40 1.22
C GLU A 395 12.32 -14.57 -0.02
N SER A 396 12.91 -13.37 -0.15
CA SER A 396 12.71 -12.51 -1.30
C SER A 396 13.99 -12.31 -2.10
N ASP A 397 13.86 -12.28 -3.41
CA ASP A 397 14.96 -11.90 -4.31
C ASP A 397 15.13 -10.38 -4.37
N LYS A 398 16.32 -9.91 -4.71
CA LYS A 398 16.61 -8.47 -4.85
C LYS A 398 15.80 -7.77 -5.96
N THR A 399 15.27 -8.51 -6.91
CA THR A 399 14.36 -7.99 -7.94
C THR A 399 13.00 -7.58 -7.39
N GLN A 400 12.67 -8.06 -6.19
CA GLN A 400 11.45 -7.72 -5.46
C GLN A 400 11.64 -6.48 -4.57
N ASP A 401 12.86 -5.96 -4.44
CA ASP A 401 13.14 -4.72 -3.74
C ASP A 401 12.72 -3.54 -4.62
N LYS A 402 11.98 -2.60 -4.04
CA LYS A 402 11.47 -1.44 -4.77
C LYS A 402 12.52 -0.33 -4.82
N GLN A 403 12.83 0.13 -6.03
CA GLN A 403 13.68 1.27 -6.28
C GLN A 403 12.85 2.45 -6.77
N VAL A 404 13.13 3.64 -6.26
CA VAL A 404 12.40 4.87 -6.62
C VAL A 404 13.40 5.93 -7.06
N TYR A 405 13.28 6.36 -8.30
CA TYR A 405 14.02 7.47 -8.88
C TYR A 405 13.14 8.70 -8.92
N THR A 406 13.66 9.83 -8.50
CA THR A 406 12.86 11.05 -8.42
C THR A 406 13.57 12.24 -9.03
N GLY A 407 12.79 13.14 -9.60
CA GLY A 407 13.25 14.42 -10.08
C GLY A 407 12.17 15.49 -9.85
N GLY A 408 12.57 16.75 -9.83
CA GLY A 408 11.59 17.81 -9.69
C GLY A 408 12.16 19.19 -9.84
N LEU A 409 11.26 20.14 -9.94
CA LEU A 409 11.60 21.56 -10.04
C LEU A 409 10.64 22.40 -9.20
N SER A 410 11.12 23.56 -8.76
CA SER A 410 10.34 24.58 -8.09
C SER A 410 10.46 25.88 -8.86
N LEU A 411 9.34 26.52 -9.10
CA LEU A 411 9.27 27.87 -9.65
C LEU A 411 8.81 28.83 -8.56
N ILE A 412 9.65 29.80 -8.24
CA ILE A 412 9.31 30.88 -7.32
C ILE A 412 8.56 31.97 -8.14
N VAL A 413 7.20 31.80 -8.17
CA VAL A 413 6.34 32.68 -8.99
C VAL A 413 6.35 34.11 -8.44
N ASP A 414 6.25 34.21 -7.09
CA ASP A 414 6.35 35.47 -6.36
C ASP A 414 7.06 35.22 -5.02
N HIS A 415 7.35 36.27 -4.25
CA HIS A 415 7.95 36.14 -2.91
C HIS A 415 7.17 35.24 -1.97
N ASN A 416 5.87 35.10 -2.20
CA ASN A 416 4.93 34.36 -1.37
C ASN A 416 4.43 33.05 -2.01
N ILE A 417 4.64 32.83 -3.31
CA ILE A 417 4.05 31.72 -4.07
C ILE A 417 5.15 30.86 -4.68
N ASN A 418 5.15 29.57 -4.32
CA ASN A 418 5.98 28.56 -4.95
C ASN A 418 5.11 27.51 -5.65
N LEU A 419 5.46 27.17 -6.88
CA LEU A 419 4.91 26.06 -7.64
C LEU A 419 5.97 24.97 -7.74
N ASP A 420 5.69 23.81 -7.20
CA ASP A 420 6.57 22.65 -7.20
C ASP A 420 6.01 21.55 -8.10
N VAL A 421 6.88 20.88 -8.86
CA VAL A 421 6.55 19.70 -9.64
C VAL A 421 7.55 18.59 -9.30
N ALA A 422 7.06 17.40 -9.05
CA ALA A 422 7.89 16.22 -8.86
C ALA A 422 7.43 15.09 -9.77
N TYR A 423 8.39 14.31 -10.28
CA TYR A 423 8.18 13.07 -11.00
C TYR A 423 8.88 11.96 -10.23
N LEU A 424 8.15 10.87 -10.00
CA LEU A 424 8.66 9.65 -9.36
C LEU A 424 8.47 8.50 -10.33
N TYR A 425 9.50 7.68 -10.45
CA TYR A 425 9.46 6.41 -11.17
C TYR A 425 9.93 5.31 -10.24
N SER A 426 9.21 4.21 -10.19
CA SER A 426 9.64 3.01 -9.45
C SER A 426 9.32 1.75 -10.21
N ASP A 427 10.17 0.75 -10.04
CA ASP A 427 10.04 -0.58 -10.62
C ASP A 427 10.41 -1.66 -9.59
N TRP A 428 9.71 -2.78 -9.66
CA TRP A 428 10.00 -4.01 -8.90
C TRP A 428 9.26 -5.18 -9.52
N SER A 429 9.68 -6.39 -9.15
CA SER A 429 9.00 -7.62 -9.56
C SER A 429 8.39 -8.30 -8.34
N ARG A 430 7.32 -9.07 -8.55
CA ARG A 430 6.77 -9.98 -7.55
C ARG A 430 6.31 -11.28 -8.21
N VAL A 431 6.16 -12.33 -7.41
CA VAL A 431 5.48 -13.55 -7.82
C VAL A 431 4.23 -13.67 -6.97
N SER A 432 3.07 -13.45 -7.58
CA SER A 432 1.78 -13.65 -6.92
C SER A 432 1.37 -15.10 -7.04
N LYS A 433 0.91 -15.66 -5.92
CA LYS A 433 0.39 -17.02 -5.84
C LYS A 433 -0.84 -17.02 -4.95
N ASP A 434 -1.87 -17.67 -5.42
CA ASP A 434 -3.05 -17.98 -4.64
C ASP A 434 -3.49 -19.42 -4.88
N GLN A 435 -4.62 -19.81 -4.35
CA GLN A 435 -5.15 -21.15 -4.53
C GLN A 435 -5.62 -21.41 -5.96
N PHE A 436 -6.07 -20.40 -6.70
CA PHE A 436 -6.52 -20.54 -8.09
C PHE A 436 -5.34 -20.67 -9.04
N THR A 437 -4.23 -20.02 -8.72
CA THR A 437 -3.02 -19.94 -9.55
C THR A 437 -1.76 -20.41 -8.81
N PRO A 438 -1.72 -21.66 -8.31
CA PRO A 438 -0.61 -22.18 -7.49
C PRO A 438 0.74 -22.24 -8.24
N ALA A 439 0.73 -22.24 -9.57
CA ALA A 439 1.93 -22.11 -10.38
C ALA A 439 2.63 -20.75 -10.19
N GLY A 440 1.88 -19.75 -9.83
CA GLY A 440 2.33 -18.38 -9.66
C GLY A 440 2.37 -17.58 -10.95
N THR A 441 2.13 -16.29 -10.82
CA THR A 441 2.20 -15.28 -11.89
C THR A 441 3.39 -14.37 -11.60
N LEU A 442 4.34 -14.28 -12.56
CA LEU A 442 5.42 -13.32 -12.45
C LEU A 442 4.93 -11.96 -12.93
N GLU A 443 5.05 -10.97 -12.08
CA GLU A 443 4.64 -9.59 -12.36
C GLU A 443 5.87 -8.66 -12.35
N ASN A 444 5.97 -7.80 -13.38
CA ASN A 444 6.88 -6.66 -13.39
C ASN A 444 6.02 -5.39 -13.29
N ILE A 445 6.20 -4.66 -12.21
CA ILE A 445 5.37 -3.51 -11.87
C ILE A 445 6.16 -2.23 -12.08
N PHE A 446 5.57 -1.30 -12.83
CA PHE A 446 6.12 0.01 -13.10
C PHE A 446 5.13 1.07 -12.63
N LEU A 447 5.60 1.95 -11.77
CA LEU A 447 4.79 3.02 -11.24
C LEU A 447 5.42 4.36 -11.60
N SER A 448 4.67 5.22 -12.27
CA SER A 448 5.07 6.61 -12.48
C SER A 448 4.07 7.57 -11.85
N LYS A 449 4.57 8.60 -11.19
CA LYS A 449 3.74 9.58 -10.48
C LYS A 449 4.22 10.99 -10.72
N ILE A 450 3.31 11.86 -11.17
CA ILE A 450 3.51 13.30 -11.21
C ILE A 450 2.80 13.93 -10.03
N ILE A 451 3.48 14.82 -9.33
CA ILE A 451 2.91 15.58 -8.21
C ILE A 451 3.10 17.06 -8.49
N ILE A 452 2.04 17.83 -8.35
CA ILE A 452 2.04 19.27 -8.48
C ILE A 452 1.63 19.87 -7.15
N GLY A 453 2.47 20.72 -6.59
CA GLY A 453 2.26 21.39 -5.31
C GLY A 453 2.27 22.91 -5.46
N LEU A 454 1.34 23.57 -4.79
CA LEU A 454 1.29 25.01 -4.65
C LEU A 454 1.43 25.36 -3.18
N SER A 455 2.35 26.26 -2.84
CA SER A 455 2.50 26.79 -1.48
C SER A 455 2.43 28.31 -1.48
N TYR A 456 1.68 28.86 -0.52
CA TYR A 456 1.54 30.29 -0.29
C TYR A 456 2.00 30.64 1.13
N SER A 457 2.94 31.56 1.25
CA SER A 457 3.51 32.03 2.52
C SER A 457 3.08 33.49 2.80
N PHE A 458 2.68 33.81 4.03
CA PHE A 458 2.21 35.16 4.40
C PHE A 458 2.52 35.53 5.85
#